data_efe8ebf5ffaf49ce7f7e6d3baf91bfc3
#
_entry.id   efe8ebf5ffaf49ce7f7e6d3baf91bfc3
#
_cell.length_a   1.000
_cell.length_b   1.000
_cell.length_c   1.000
_cell.angle_alpha   90.00
_cell.angle_beta   90.00
_cell.angle_gamma   90.00
#
_symmetry.space_group_name_H-M   'P 1'
#
loop_
_entity.id
_entity.type
_entity.pdbx_description
1 polymer ?
#
loop_
_entity_poly.entity_id
_entity_poly.type
_entity_poly.pdbx_seq_one_letter_code
_entity_poly.pdbx_strand_id
1 'polypeptide(L)'
;MQVVCNGVDYAKSAQPGSYIAIDRQWSKGDVVEVKTPMTVRIEELPNVPNAISIMRGPILLGARTGTENMPGLIAGDGRWEHIAHGSLISLFDAPYIIGERSDILNKLNSMRPVEGKSFSFTVPGLFTQEKYKNLILEPFYGIHDSRYMMYWLSMSEPAFREYKQAVEAEERGRMILDKRTVDMVSSGEQQPESDHAMKTQDSHRGVH
;
A
#
# COMPACT_ATOMS: atom_id res chain seq x y z
N MET A 1 13.90 22.86 1.59
CA MET A 1 13.63 23.24 0.19
C MET A 1 14.44 24.47 -0.13
N GLN A 2 15.03 24.53 -1.33
CA GLN A 2 15.75 25.69 -1.85
C GLN A 2 15.11 26.08 -3.18
N VAL A 3 14.91 27.37 -3.41
CA VAL A 3 14.41 27.93 -4.67
C VAL A 3 15.33 29.04 -5.09
N VAL A 4 16.02 28.85 -6.21
CA VAL A 4 17.00 29.79 -6.74
C VAL A 4 16.55 30.23 -8.13
N CYS A 5 16.52 31.55 -8.39
CA CYS A 5 16.30 32.09 -9.71
C CYS A 5 17.52 32.92 -10.11
N ASN A 6 18.22 32.47 -11.17
CA ASN A 6 19.45 33.10 -11.66
C ASN A 6 20.48 33.38 -10.53
N GLY A 7 20.65 32.45 -9.60
CA GLY A 7 21.58 32.58 -8.49
C GLY A 7 21.04 33.29 -7.24
N VAL A 8 19.84 33.86 -7.28
CA VAL A 8 19.20 34.51 -6.12
C VAL A 8 18.28 33.54 -5.42
N ASP A 9 18.44 33.38 -4.11
CA ASP A 9 17.62 32.48 -3.27
C ASP A 9 16.35 33.17 -2.79
N TYR A 10 15.19 32.61 -3.17
CA TYR A 10 13.84 33.08 -2.83
C TYR A 10 13.17 32.26 -1.72
N ALA A 11 13.78 31.16 -1.25
CA ALA A 11 13.17 30.27 -0.26
C ALA A 11 13.33 30.73 1.19
N LYS A 12 14.07 31.80 1.45
CA LYS A 12 14.41 32.26 2.83
C LYS A 12 13.20 32.55 3.73
N SER A 13 12.05 32.89 3.14
CA SER A 13 10.80 33.20 3.85
C SER A 13 9.70 32.18 3.66
N ALA A 14 10.00 31.03 3.03
CA ALA A 14 9.01 30.01 2.72
C ALA A 14 8.45 29.35 3.98
N GLN A 15 7.15 29.28 4.09
CA GLN A 15 6.44 28.52 5.11
C GLN A 15 5.90 27.22 4.52
N PRO A 16 5.86 26.12 5.28
CA PRO A 16 5.20 24.89 4.84
C PRO A 16 3.75 25.14 4.45
N GLY A 17 3.30 24.57 3.33
CA GLY A 17 1.93 24.73 2.84
C GLY A 17 1.63 26.09 2.20
N SER A 18 2.65 26.91 1.91
CA SER A 18 2.49 28.21 1.27
C SER A 18 3.18 28.28 -0.10
N TYR A 19 2.91 29.36 -0.82
CA TYR A 19 3.57 29.66 -2.09
C TYR A 19 4.84 30.48 -1.86
N ILE A 20 5.82 30.29 -2.72
CA ILE A 20 6.99 31.17 -2.83
C ILE A 20 6.78 32.08 -4.02
N ALA A 21 6.62 33.36 -3.78
CA ALA A 21 6.50 34.35 -4.84
C ALA A 21 7.91 34.76 -5.30
N ILE A 22 8.11 34.76 -6.62
CA ILE A 22 9.29 35.30 -7.26
C ILE A 22 8.85 36.55 -8.05
N ASP A 23 8.99 37.70 -7.41
CA ASP A 23 8.63 38.97 -8.03
C ASP A 23 9.82 39.54 -8.79
N ARG A 24 9.73 39.56 -10.12
CA ARG A 24 10.76 40.04 -11.03
C ARG A 24 10.25 40.26 -12.46
N GLN A 25 10.97 41.04 -13.26
CA GLN A 25 10.81 41.02 -14.70
C GLN A 25 11.43 39.73 -15.26
N TRP A 26 10.64 38.96 -16.00
CA TRP A 26 11.06 37.72 -16.63
C TRP A 26 11.65 37.96 -18.01
N SER A 27 12.77 37.29 -18.32
CA SER A 27 13.44 37.34 -19.60
C SER A 27 13.62 35.94 -20.17
N LYS A 28 13.74 35.87 -21.49
CA LYS A 28 14.06 34.58 -22.14
C LYS A 28 15.42 34.07 -21.64
N GLY A 29 15.47 32.86 -21.12
CA GLY A 29 16.69 32.26 -20.57
C GLY A 29 16.77 32.31 -19.04
N ASP A 30 15.80 32.92 -18.36
CA ASP A 30 15.72 32.83 -16.91
C ASP A 30 15.51 31.39 -16.46
N VAL A 31 16.24 30.99 -15.42
CA VAL A 31 16.22 29.63 -14.87
C VAL A 31 15.81 29.67 -13.41
N VAL A 32 14.78 28.90 -13.08
CA VAL A 32 14.37 28.65 -11.71
C VAL A 32 14.77 27.23 -11.31
N GLU A 33 15.63 27.11 -10.33
CA GLU A 33 16.02 25.84 -9.73
C GLU A 33 15.27 25.62 -8.42
N VAL A 34 14.57 24.48 -8.31
CA VAL A 34 13.92 24.05 -7.07
C VAL A 34 14.58 22.79 -6.57
N LYS A 35 15.19 22.86 -5.38
CA LYS A 35 15.80 21.71 -4.71
C LYS A 35 14.98 21.32 -3.49
N THR A 36 14.36 20.15 -3.52
CA THR A 36 13.64 19.58 -2.38
C THR A 36 14.47 18.53 -1.69
N PRO A 37 14.44 18.45 -0.34
CA PRO A 37 15.11 17.36 0.36
C PRO A 37 14.43 16.03 0.02
N MET A 38 15.23 15.05 -0.40
CA MET A 38 14.78 13.71 -0.76
C MET A 38 15.07 12.73 0.38
N THR A 39 14.66 13.10 1.60
CA THR A 39 14.81 12.24 2.78
C THR A 39 13.86 11.04 2.69
N VAL A 40 14.34 9.91 3.21
CA VAL A 40 13.50 8.72 3.36
C VAL A 40 12.71 8.82 4.63
N ARG A 41 11.42 8.47 4.56
CA ARG A 41 10.57 8.35 5.74
C ARG A 41 9.58 7.20 5.58
N ILE A 42 9.08 6.73 6.69
CA ILE A 42 8.02 5.75 6.79
C ILE A 42 6.77 6.48 7.25
N GLU A 43 5.66 6.22 6.58
CA GLU A 43 4.33 6.69 6.99
C GLU A 43 3.47 5.49 7.36
N GLU A 44 2.77 5.57 8.50
CA GLU A 44 1.81 4.55 8.93
C GLU A 44 0.45 4.81 8.30
N LEU A 45 -0.23 3.76 7.88
CA LEU A 45 -1.57 3.91 7.34
C LEU A 45 -2.56 4.17 8.49
N PRO A 46 -3.38 5.24 8.39
CA PRO A 46 -4.43 5.48 9.37
C PRO A 46 -5.38 4.29 9.48
N ASN A 47 -5.64 3.84 10.71
CA ASN A 47 -6.57 2.75 11.02
C ASN A 47 -6.23 1.37 10.43
N VAL A 48 -5.03 1.17 9.91
CA VAL A 48 -4.55 -0.13 9.43
C VAL A 48 -3.29 -0.49 10.23
N PRO A 49 -3.43 -1.28 11.29
CA PRO A 49 -2.29 -1.65 12.13
C PRO A 49 -1.21 -2.36 11.33
N ASN A 50 0.04 -2.06 11.65
CA ASN A 50 1.20 -2.71 11.04
C ASN A 50 1.34 -2.52 9.53
N ALA A 51 0.61 -1.58 8.93
CA ALA A 51 0.77 -1.22 7.53
C ALA A 51 1.53 0.11 7.41
N ILE A 52 2.58 0.08 6.60
CA ILE A 52 3.44 1.25 6.37
C ILE A 52 3.57 1.53 4.88
N SER A 53 3.85 2.77 4.55
CA SER A 53 4.35 3.18 3.24
C SER A 53 5.76 3.74 3.35
N ILE A 54 6.51 3.66 2.26
CA ILE A 54 7.89 4.15 2.17
C ILE A 54 7.89 5.35 1.24
N MET A 55 8.32 6.49 1.77
CA MET A 55 8.41 7.74 1.01
C MET A 55 9.86 8.16 0.83
N ARG A 56 10.19 8.70 -0.34
CA ARG A 56 11.43 9.41 -0.58
C ARG A 56 11.15 10.83 -1.06
N GLY A 57 11.36 11.81 -0.19
CA GLY A 57 10.83 13.13 -0.41
C GLY A 57 9.31 13.09 -0.60
N PRO A 58 8.74 13.67 -1.65
CA PRO A 58 7.31 13.62 -1.95
C PRO A 58 6.88 12.33 -2.69
N ILE A 59 7.82 11.42 -3.02
CA ILE A 59 7.56 10.27 -3.88
C ILE A 59 7.22 9.05 -3.03
N LEU A 60 6.05 8.46 -3.25
CA LEU A 60 5.68 7.15 -2.73
C LEU A 60 6.42 6.08 -3.52
N LEU A 61 7.13 5.21 -2.81
CA LEU A 61 7.82 4.06 -3.39
C LEU A 61 6.95 2.81 -3.27
N GLY A 62 6.78 2.14 -4.39
CA GLY A 62 6.16 0.83 -4.49
C GLY A 62 7.14 -0.17 -5.08
N ALA A 63 6.70 -1.41 -5.26
CA ALA A 63 7.47 -2.44 -5.95
C ALA A 63 6.56 -3.34 -6.78
N ARG A 64 7.05 -3.77 -7.93
CA ARG A 64 6.43 -4.81 -8.74
C ARG A 64 6.69 -6.16 -8.08
N THR A 65 5.65 -6.95 -7.92
CA THR A 65 5.73 -8.25 -7.22
C THR A 65 5.51 -9.44 -8.14
N GLY A 66 5.22 -9.19 -9.42
CA GLY A 66 5.05 -10.22 -10.43
C GLY A 66 3.98 -9.88 -11.46
N THR A 67 3.78 -10.79 -12.40
CA THR A 67 2.76 -10.70 -13.45
C THR A 67 1.89 -11.95 -13.51
N GLU A 68 1.99 -12.83 -12.52
CA GLU A 68 1.24 -14.08 -12.46
C GLU A 68 -0.24 -13.80 -12.17
N ASN A 69 -1.12 -14.56 -12.79
CA ASN A 69 -2.56 -14.48 -12.58
C ASN A 69 -3.13 -13.06 -12.77
N MET A 70 -2.68 -12.37 -13.83
CA MET A 70 -3.17 -11.02 -14.17
C MET A 70 -4.53 -10.97 -14.87
N PRO A 71 -5.05 -12.03 -15.53
CA PRO A 71 -6.36 -11.97 -16.18
C PRO A 71 -7.44 -11.45 -15.22
N GLY A 72 -8.19 -10.44 -15.65
CA GLY A 72 -9.21 -9.77 -14.85
C GLY A 72 -8.68 -8.78 -13.79
N LEU A 73 -7.36 -8.61 -13.67
CA LEU A 73 -6.74 -7.59 -12.82
C LEU A 73 -6.35 -6.32 -13.58
N ILE A 74 -6.20 -6.42 -14.91
CA ILE A 74 -5.97 -5.26 -15.78
C ILE A 74 -7.34 -4.75 -16.20
N ALA A 75 -7.66 -3.52 -15.83
CA ALA A 75 -8.92 -2.89 -16.22
C ALA A 75 -8.87 -2.46 -17.69
N GLY A 76 -9.97 -2.72 -18.43
CA GLY A 76 -10.20 -2.13 -19.74
C GLY A 76 -10.89 -0.77 -19.66
N ASP A 77 -11.40 -0.28 -20.79
CA ASP A 77 -12.05 1.04 -20.88
C ASP A 77 -13.50 1.03 -20.36
N GLY A 78 -14.08 -0.15 -20.13
CA GLY A 78 -15.44 -0.31 -19.64
C GLY A 78 -15.60 0.10 -18.18
N ARG A 79 -16.73 0.76 -17.84
CA ARG A 79 -17.00 1.23 -16.47
C ARG A 79 -16.92 0.12 -15.42
N TRP A 80 -17.33 -1.09 -15.76
CA TRP A 80 -17.34 -2.26 -14.88
C TRP A 80 -16.05 -3.07 -14.90
N GLU A 81 -15.13 -2.76 -15.80
CA GLU A 81 -13.84 -3.43 -15.94
C GLU A 81 -12.78 -2.92 -14.95
N HIS A 82 -13.13 -1.89 -14.15
CA HIS A 82 -12.27 -1.37 -13.09
C HIS A 82 -12.37 -2.16 -11.78
N ILE A 83 -13.14 -3.24 -11.75
CA ILE A 83 -13.26 -4.12 -10.59
C ILE A 83 -12.29 -5.28 -10.75
N ALA A 84 -11.31 -5.36 -9.88
CA ALA A 84 -10.36 -6.49 -9.85
C ALA A 84 -11.08 -7.79 -9.46
N HIS A 85 -10.98 -8.83 -10.27
CA HIS A 85 -11.54 -10.16 -9.99
C HIS A 85 -10.50 -11.26 -9.94
N GLY A 86 -9.22 -10.92 -10.08
CA GLY A 86 -8.12 -11.89 -10.03
C GLY A 86 -7.98 -12.55 -8.67
N SER A 87 -7.31 -13.69 -8.65
CA SER A 87 -7.00 -14.41 -7.41
C SER A 87 -6.22 -13.54 -6.44
N LEU A 88 -6.64 -13.55 -5.18
CA LEU A 88 -5.90 -12.92 -4.11
C LEU A 88 -4.63 -13.72 -3.81
N ILE A 89 -3.55 -13.01 -3.52
CA ILE A 89 -2.32 -13.60 -2.99
C ILE A 89 -2.39 -13.49 -1.47
N SER A 90 -2.04 -14.57 -0.78
CA SER A 90 -1.93 -14.55 0.69
C SER A 90 -1.00 -13.42 1.14
N LEU A 91 -1.34 -12.78 2.25
CA LEU A 91 -0.52 -11.72 2.83
C LEU A 91 0.90 -12.22 3.16
N PHE A 92 1.06 -13.51 3.48
CA PHE A 92 2.36 -14.12 3.77
C PHE A 92 3.16 -14.51 2.53
N ASP A 93 2.49 -14.61 1.36
CA ASP A 93 3.13 -14.79 0.06
C ASP A 93 3.51 -13.45 -0.61
N ALA A 94 3.00 -12.36 -0.08
CA ALA A 94 3.38 -11.00 -0.49
C ALA A 94 4.65 -10.56 0.27
N PRO A 95 5.41 -9.57 -0.25
CA PRO A 95 6.57 -9.05 0.47
C PRO A 95 6.15 -8.31 1.74
N TYR A 96 6.77 -8.65 2.87
CA TYR A 96 6.60 -8.01 4.16
C TYR A 96 7.96 -7.63 4.77
N ILE A 97 7.94 -6.72 5.75
CA ILE A 97 9.15 -6.16 6.36
C ILE A 97 9.14 -6.50 7.86
N ILE A 98 10.14 -7.25 8.31
CA ILE A 98 10.27 -7.61 9.72
C ILE A 98 11.48 -6.89 10.33
N GLY A 99 11.26 -6.28 11.48
CA GLY A 99 12.29 -5.59 12.26
C GLY A 99 11.71 -4.44 13.06
N GLU A 100 12.56 -3.92 13.92
CA GLU A 100 12.26 -2.70 14.66
C GLU A 100 12.29 -1.48 13.74
N ARG A 101 11.48 -0.47 14.03
CA ARG A 101 11.33 0.75 13.20
C ARG A 101 12.67 1.43 12.91
N SER A 102 13.55 1.51 13.90
CA SER A 102 14.89 2.09 13.77
C SER A 102 15.75 1.33 12.76
N ASP A 103 15.71 -0.01 12.81
CA ASP A 103 16.49 -0.86 11.91
C ASP A 103 15.99 -0.78 10.48
N ILE A 104 14.67 -0.72 10.31
CA ILE A 104 14.04 -0.52 9.00
C ILE A 104 14.48 0.82 8.41
N LEU A 105 14.42 1.90 9.18
CA LEU A 105 14.88 3.23 8.73
C LEU A 105 16.38 3.24 8.39
N ASN A 106 17.23 2.57 9.17
CA ASN A 106 18.65 2.45 8.87
C ASN A 106 18.89 1.73 7.54
N LYS A 107 18.17 0.62 7.29
CA LYS A 107 18.22 -0.09 6.01
C LYS A 107 17.76 0.81 4.85
N LEU A 108 16.64 1.51 5.02
CA LEU A 108 16.10 2.41 4.01
C LEU A 108 17.07 3.58 3.70
N ASN A 109 17.75 4.12 4.70
CA ASN A 109 18.77 5.15 4.49
C ASN A 109 20.00 4.63 3.73
N SER A 110 20.22 3.32 3.69
CA SER A 110 21.29 2.67 2.92
C SER A 110 20.86 2.20 1.53
N MET A 111 19.68 2.61 1.05
CA MET A 111 19.19 2.23 -0.28
C MET A 111 20.18 2.62 -1.40
N ARG A 112 20.33 1.73 -2.39
CA ARG A 112 21.25 1.88 -3.49
C ARG A 112 20.49 2.15 -4.79
N PRO A 113 20.86 3.19 -5.54
CA PRO A 113 20.25 3.45 -6.84
C PRO A 113 20.41 2.27 -7.79
N VAL A 114 19.40 2.01 -8.59
CA VAL A 114 19.47 1.04 -9.69
C VAL A 114 19.94 1.78 -10.93
N GLU A 115 21.01 1.30 -11.55
CA GLU A 115 21.57 1.90 -12.75
C GLU A 115 20.54 1.94 -13.89
N GLY A 116 20.47 3.06 -14.58
CA GLY A 116 19.55 3.28 -15.70
C GLY A 116 18.07 3.47 -15.32
N LYS A 117 17.72 3.45 -14.02
CA LYS A 117 16.34 3.65 -13.55
C LYS A 117 16.24 4.83 -12.59
N SER A 118 15.58 5.91 -13.02
CA SER A 118 15.36 7.06 -12.17
C SER A 118 14.53 6.72 -10.93
N PHE A 119 14.97 7.19 -9.75
CA PHE A 119 14.30 7.00 -8.46
C PHE A 119 13.98 5.54 -8.08
N SER A 120 14.73 4.59 -8.64
CA SER A 120 14.60 3.17 -8.33
C SER A 120 15.75 2.72 -7.46
N PHE A 121 15.45 1.89 -6.45
CA PHE A 121 16.41 1.53 -5.41
C PHE A 121 16.31 0.05 -5.05
N THR A 122 17.44 -0.55 -4.71
CA THR A 122 17.50 -1.78 -3.93
C THR A 122 17.81 -1.46 -2.49
N VAL A 123 17.27 -2.23 -1.56
CA VAL A 123 17.52 -2.07 -0.12
C VAL A 123 17.94 -3.41 0.46
N PRO A 124 19.27 -3.65 0.57
CA PRO A 124 19.78 -4.91 1.08
C PRO A 124 19.24 -5.26 2.47
N GLY A 125 18.70 -6.45 2.60
CA GLY A 125 18.19 -6.97 3.89
C GLY A 125 16.88 -6.34 4.36
N LEU A 126 16.19 -5.53 3.56
CA LEU A 126 14.84 -5.05 3.91
C LEU A 126 13.82 -6.18 3.87
N PHE A 127 13.81 -6.93 2.78
CA PHE A 127 12.97 -8.11 2.61
C PHE A 127 13.79 -9.37 2.86
N THR A 128 13.35 -10.19 3.81
CA THR A 128 14.05 -11.41 4.20
C THR A 128 13.57 -12.65 3.45
N GLN A 129 12.43 -12.55 2.77
CA GLN A 129 11.88 -13.62 1.95
C GLN A 129 12.76 -13.81 0.70
N GLU A 130 13.15 -15.06 0.41
CA GLU A 130 14.06 -15.40 -0.70
C GLU A 130 13.55 -14.85 -2.04
N LYS A 131 12.25 -14.95 -2.30
CA LYS A 131 11.60 -14.44 -3.51
C LYS A 131 11.76 -12.92 -3.68
N TYR A 132 11.87 -12.16 -2.59
CA TYR A 132 11.80 -10.70 -2.58
C TYR A 132 13.10 -10.01 -2.11
N LYS A 133 14.16 -10.75 -1.81
CA LYS A 133 15.42 -10.19 -1.29
C LYS A 133 16.06 -9.11 -2.19
N ASN A 134 15.80 -9.16 -3.49
CA ASN A 134 16.29 -8.19 -4.47
C ASN A 134 15.20 -7.29 -5.04
N LEU A 135 14.07 -7.14 -4.31
CA LEU A 135 12.96 -6.33 -4.75
C LEU A 135 13.41 -4.87 -4.96
N ILE A 136 12.99 -4.29 -6.08
CA ILE A 136 13.28 -2.89 -6.41
C ILE A 136 12.12 -2.03 -5.91
N LEU A 137 12.45 -1.02 -5.11
CA LEU A 137 11.55 0.07 -4.78
C LEU A 137 11.63 1.12 -5.88
N GLU A 138 10.51 1.46 -6.46
CA GLU A 138 10.41 2.42 -7.58
C GLU A 138 9.23 3.37 -7.36
N PRO A 139 9.18 4.53 -8.05
CA PRO A 139 8.05 5.43 -7.92
C PRO A 139 6.74 4.74 -8.27
N PHE A 140 5.78 4.78 -7.32
CA PHE A 140 4.49 4.13 -7.49
C PHE A 140 3.75 4.59 -8.76
N TYR A 141 3.84 5.86 -9.12
CA TYR A 141 3.21 6.42 -10.33
C TYR A 141 3.71 5.81 -11.64
N GLY A 142 4.85 5.10 -11.62
CA GLY A 142 5.43 4.42 -12.80
C GLY A 142 5.13 2.92 -12.85
N ILE A 143 4.35 2.40 -11.90
CA ILE A 143 4.03 0.97 -11.87
C ILE A 143 2.72 0.72 -12.63
N HIS A 144 2.82 0.01 -13.74
CA HIS A 144 1.71 -0.41 -14.59
C HIS A 144 1.84 -1.89 -14.94
N ASP A 145 0.74 -2.54 -15.28
CA ASP A 145 0.65 -3.90 -15.82
C ASP A 145 1.44 -4.94 -15.01
N SER A 146 1.34 -4.84 -13.69
CA SER A 146 2.02 -5.71 -12.74
C SER A 146 1.22 -5.81 -11.45
N ARG A 147 1.35 -6.92 -10.75
CA ARG A 147 1.06 -6.94 -9.32
C ARG A 147 2.05 -6.05 -8.62
N TYR A 148 1.62 -5.34 -7.59
CA TYR A 148 2.48 -4.39 -6.88
C TYR A 148 2.15 -4.31 -5.40
N MET A 149 3.11 -3.79 -4.65
CA MET A 149 2.93 -3.38 -3.25
C MET A 149 3.37 -1.93 -3.10
N MET A 150 2.62 -1.16 -2.34
CA MET A 150 2.97 0.19 -1.88
C MET A 150 2.71 0.37 -0.38
N TYR A 151 1.94 -0.56 0.19
CA TYR A 151 1.72 -0.69 1.63
C TYR A 151 2.32 -2.02 2.07
N TRP A 152 3.12 -1.99 3.12
CA TRP A 152 3.91 -3.12 3.57
C TRP A 152 3.46 -3.55 4.95
N LEU A 153 3.15 -4.82 5.14
CA LEU A 153 3.03 -5.36 6.48
C LEU A 153 4.39 -5.23 7.16
N SER A 154 4.45 -4.54 8.31
CA SER A 154 5.68 -4.26 9.02
C SER A 154 5.50 -4.37 10.52
N MET A 155 6.25 -5.26 11.16
CA MET A 155 6.21 -5.49 12.60
C MET A 155 7.51 -6.12 13.10
N SER A 156 7.67 -6.16 14.41
CA SER A 156 8.79 -6.87 15.03
C SER A 156 8.68 -8.38 14.83
N GLU A 157 9.79 -9.09 14.94
CA GLU A 157 9.82 -10.55 14.79
C GLU A 157 8.88 -11.31 15.77
N PRO A 158 8.80 -10.94 17.07
CA PRO A 158 7.83 -11.59 17.96
C PRO A 158 6.39 -11.33 17.55
N ALA A 159 6.04 -10.08 17.23
CA ALA A 159 4.69 -9.71 16.81
C ALA A 159 4.29 -10.41 15.51
N PHE A 160 5.21 -10.59 14.57
CA PHE A 160 4.95 -11.30 13.32
C PHE A 160 4.63 -12.78 13.56
N ARG A 161 5.34 -13.44 14.48
CA ARG A 161 5.05 -14.85 14.83
C ARG A 161 3.66 -15.01 15.41
N GLU A 162 3.27 -14.13 16.33
CA GLU A 162 1.93 -14.16 16.93
C GLU A 162 0.85 -13.88 15.88
N TYR A 163 1.06 -12.86 15.06
CA TYR A 163 0.14 -12.51 13.98
C TYR A 163 -0.06 -13.65 12.99
N LYS A 164 1.04 -14.28 12.56
CA LYS A 164 1.00 -15.42 11.65
C LYS A 164 0.22 -16.61 12.24
N GLN A 165 0.49 -16.94 13.50
CA GLN A 165 -0.24 -18.01 14.20
C GLN A 165 -1.74 -17.73 14.31
N ALA A 166 -2.12 -16.48 14.59
CA ALA A 166 -3.52 -16.05 14.69
C ALA A 166 -4.24 -16.19 13.35
N VAL A 167 -3.63 -15.71 12.25
CA VAL A 167 -4.21 -15.80 10.91
C VAL A 167 -4.33 -17.27 10.46
N GLU A 168 -3.30 -18.08 10.64
CA GLU A 168 -3.35 -19.51 10.30
C GLU A 168 -4.40 -20.27 11.12
N ALA A 169 -4.62 -19.87 12.37
CA ALA A 169 -5.68 -20.46 13.21
C ALA A 169 -7.07 -20.07 12.70
N GLU A 170 -7.27 -18.82 12.30
CA GLU A 170 -8.52 -18.34 11.71
C GLU A 170 -8.82 -19.03 10.38
N GLU A 171 -7.84 -19.16 9.49
CA GLU A 171 -7.98 -19.85 8.21
C GLU A 171 -8.35 -21.33 8.41
N ARG A 172 -7.70 -22.02 9.35
CA ARG A 172 -8.07 -23.39 9.72
C ARG A 172 -9.51 -23.47 10.23
N GLY A 173 -9.93 -22.50 11.04
CA GLY A 173 -11.31 -22.42 11.53
C GLY A 173 -12.32 -22.26 10.41
N ARG A 174 -12.05 -21.39 9.45
CA ARG A 174 -12.91 -21.19 8.26
C ARG A 174 -12.99 -22.47 7.41
N MET A 175 -11.87 -23.13 7.12
CA MET A 175 -11.85 -24.38 6.35
C MET A 175 -12.68 -25.48 6.99
N ILE A 176 -12.67 -25.59 8.34
CA ILE A 176 -13.47 -26.57 9.07
C ILE A 176 -14.97 -26.24 8.94
N LEU A 177 -15.33 -24.96 9.02
CA LEU A 177 -16.72 -24.51 8.87
C LEU A 177 -17.23 -24.77 7.44
N ASP A 178 -16.43 -24.41 6.43
CA ASP A 178 -16.78 -24.65 5.02
C ASP A 178 -16.98 -26.15 4.75
N LYS A 179 -16.08 -26.99 5.25
CA LYS A 179 -16.20 -28.44 5.12
C LYS A 179 -17.46 -28.98 5.78
N ARG A 180 -17.78 -28.55 7.01
CA ARG A 180 -19.02 -28.93 7.70
C ARG A 180 -20.26 -28.51 6.92
N THR A 181 -20.26 -27.30 6.35
CA THR A 181 -21.38 -26.82 5.54
C THR A 181 -21.56 -27.68 4.29
N VAL A 182 -20.48 -28.06 3.60
CA VAL A 182 -20.53 -28.95 2.44
C VAL A 182 -21.02 -30.34 2.84
N ASP A 183 -20.54 -30.89 3.94
CA ASP A 183 -20.96 -32.20 4.45
C ASP A 183 -22.45 -32.20 4.85
N MET A 184 -22.96 -31.15 5.49
CA MET A 184 -24.38 -30.98 5.81
C MET A 184 -25.26 -30.91 4.56
N VAL A 185 -24.86 -30.14 3.57
CA VAL A 185 -25.59 -30.04 2.28
C VAL A 185 -25.59 -31.39 1.55
N SER A 186 -24.49 -32.14 1.59
CA SER A 186 -24.38 -33.44 0.93
C SER A 186 -25.13 -34.54 1.67
N SER A 187 -25.33 -34.44 3.00
CA SER A 187 -26.10 -35.37 3.82
C SER A 187 -27.60 -35.07 3.86
N GLY A 188 -28.06 -33.97 3.23
CA GLY A 188 -29.48 -33.62 3.22
C GLY A 188 -30.01 -33.06 4.53
N GLU A 189 -29.17 -32.71 5.49
CA GLU A 189 -29.59 -32.04 6.72
C GLU A 189 -29.93 -30.59 6.44
N GLN A 190 -31.19 -30.20 6.71
CA GLN A 190 -31.63 -28.81 6.57
C GLN A 190 -30.94 -27.91 7.59
N GLN A 191 -30.47 -26.77 7.15
CA GLN A 191 -29.99 -25.72 8.04
C GLN A 191 -31.15 -25.30 8.98
N PRO A 192 -30.88 -25.06 10.28
CA PRO A 192 -31.86 -24.47 11.15
C PRO A 192 -32.24 -23.10 10.61
N GLU A 193 -33.53 -22.91 10.29
CA GLU A 193 -34.09 -21.62 9.90
C GLU A 193 -33.72 -20.56 10.94
N SER A 194 -32.98 -19.56 10.54
CA SER A 194 -32.75 -18.39 11.37
C SER A 194 -34.04 -17.58 11.43
N ASP A 195 -34.80 -17.69 12.54
CA ASP A 195 -35.96 -16.88 12.90
C ASP A 195 -35.56 -15.39 12.95
N HIS A 196 -35.56 -14.74 11.81
CA HIS A 196 -35.64 -13.28 11.70
C HIS A 196 -37.02 -12.92 11.15
N ALA A 197 -38.06 -13.18 12.00
CA ALA A 197 -39.36 -12.58 11.81
C ALA A 197 -39.24 -11.05 11.98
N MET A 198 -39.13 -10.38 10.85
CA MET A 198 -39.31 -8.92 10.76
C MET A 198 -40.76 -8.60 11.10
N LYS A 199 -41.02 -8.16 12.35
CA LYS A 199 -42.29 -7.57 12.72
C LYS A 199 -42.46 -6.26 11.96
N THR A 200 -43.22 -6.30 10.88
CA THR A 200 -43.86 -5.13 10.27
C THR A 200 -44.92 -4.61 11.23
N GLN A 201 -44.65 -3.50 11.90
CA GLN A 201 -45.69 -2.72 12.59
C GLN A 201 -46.36 -1.81 11.57
N ASP A 202 -47.56 -2.25 11.14
CA ASP A 202 -48.59 -1.40 10.58
C ASP A 202 -49.03 -0.41 11.66
N SER A 203 -48.90 0.88 11.42
CA SER A 203 -49.63 1.91 12.12
C SER A 203 -50.29 2.84 11.12
N HIS A 204 -51.47 2.42 10.66
CA HIS A 204 -52.52 3.31 10.19
C HIS A 204 -53.12 4.07 11.39
N ARG A 205 -53.12 5.40 11.32
CA ARG A 205 -54.07 6.39 11.83
C ARG A 205 -53.60 7.71 11.26
N GLY A 206 -54.34 8.47 10.46
CA GLY A 206 -55.76 8.75 10.48
C GLY A 206 -55.97 10.14 11.06
N VAL A 207 -56.27 11.08 10.19
CA VAL A 207 -57.16 12.26 10.34
C VAL A 207 -56.79 13.37 11.36
N HIS A 208 -56.43 14.52 10.91
CA HIS A 208 -57.20 15.79 10.77
C HIS A 208 -56.29 16.87 10.19
#